data_acedbc1eb2748e36a97c035b64919b17
#
_entry.id   acedbc1eb2748e36a97c035b64919b17
#
_cell.length_a   1.000
_cell.length_b   1.000
_cell.length_c   1.000
_cell.angle_alpha   90.00
_cell.angle_beta   90.00
_cell.angle_gamma   90.00
#
_symmetry.space_group_name_H-M   'P 1'
#
loop_
_entity.id
_entity.type
_entity.pdbx_description
1 polymer ?
#
loop_
_entity_poly.entity_id
_entity_poly.type
_entity_poly.pdbx_seq_one_letter_code
_entity_poly.pdbx_strand_id
1 'polypeptide(L)'
;METVTIKGQDFTLVHNTLCELRSIQERLTGVINEDLAARLHSVIKGFEQGLSDAYAQDDAASDAKMEHYSTVQQELGLRSIWSIYEVEDLNQPHPYVNAAEICYRDHWGEDAVYETIPGPTWRDLYTAADRCIQRSGDQHHIFIEHFHTVADQPHQLRLTTGS
;
A
#
# COMPACT_ATOMS: atom_id res chain seq x y z
N MET A 1 -16.06 1.29 -30.32
CA MET A 1 -16.08 0.63 -29.01
C MET A 1 -16.01 1.74 -27.97
N GLU A 2 -17.01 1.87 -27.12
CA GLU A 2 -16.91 2.82 -26.02
C GLU A 2 -15.96 2.27 -24.96
N THR A 3 -14.96 3.07 -24.57
CA THR A 3 -13.99 2.67 -23.56
C THR A 3 -14.55 3.00 -22.19
N VAL A 4 -14.66 2.01 -21.33
CA VAL A 4 -15.09 2.19 -19.93
C VAL A 4 -13.85 2.47 -19.08
N THR A 5 -13.80 3.62 -18.43
CA THR A 5 -12.72 3.94 -17.48
C THR A 5 -13.15 3.51 -16.09
N ILE A 6 -12.39 2.63 -15.47
CA ILE A 6 -12.63 2.09 -14.13
C ILE A 6 -11.60 2.66 -13.16
N LYS A 7 -12.04 3.15 -12.01
CA LYS A 7 -11.15 3.62 -10.93
C LYS A 7 -10.96 2.51 -9.89
N GLY A 8 -9.78 2.45 -9.28
CA GLY A 8 -9.37 1.37 -8.37
C GLY A 8 -10.35 1.03 -7.25
N GLN A 9 -11.11 2.01 -6.76
CA GLN A 9 -12.14 1.78 -5.73
C GLN A 9 -13.35 0.96 -6.21
N ASP A 10 -13.53 0.83 -7.52
CA ASP A 10 -14.70 0.19 -8.13
C ASP A 10 -14.41 -1.24 -8.62
N PHE A 11 -13.19 -1.75 -8.46
CA PHE A 11 -12.78 -3.05 -9.02
C PHE A 11 -13.70 -4.20 -8.62
N THR A 12 -14.03 -4.32 -7.33
CA THR A 12 -14.92 -5.39 -6.85
C THR A 12 -16.32 -5.27 -7.46
N LEU A 13 -16.87 -4.06 -7.52
CA LEU A 13 -18.19 -3.80 -8.09
C LEU A 13 -18.20 -4.14 -9.58
N VAL A 14 -17.21 -3.69 -10.33
CA VAL A 14 -17.11 -3.96 -11.77
C VAL A 14 -16.90 -5.45 -12.04
N HIS A 15 -16.06 -6.13 -11.26
CA HIS A 15 -15.84 -7.57 -11.37
C HIS A 15 -17.15 -8.35 -11.14
N ASN A 16 -17.89 -8.04 -10.08
CA ASN A 16 -19.17 -8.68 -9.78
C ASN A 16 -20.19 -8.43 -10.90
N THR A 17 -20.29 -7.18 -11.37
CA THR A 17 -21.18 -6.81 -12.49
C THR A 17 -20.82 -7.59 -13.76
N LEU A 18 -19.53 -7.77 -14.04
CA LEU A 18 -19.05 -8.55 -15.18
C LEU A 18 -19.44 -10.02 -15.08
N CYS A 19 -19.33 -10.62 -13.88
CA CYS A 19 -19.79 -11.99 -13.63
C CYS A 19 -21.31 -12.14 -13.87
N GLU A 20 -22.10 -11.18 -13.41
CA GLU A 20 -23.55 -11.16 -13.65
C GLU A 20 -23.88 -11.02 -15.14
N LEU A 21 -23.22 -10.12 -15.87
CA LEU A 21 -23.42 -9.94 -17.31
C LEU A 21 -23.07 -11.21 -18.11
N ARG A 22 -22.01 -11.92 -17.73
CA ARG A 22 -21.66 -13.21 -18.34
C ARG A 22 -22.74 -14.26 -18.09
N SER A 23 -23.23 -14.36 -16.85
CA SER A 23 -24.33 -15.27 -16.52
C SER A 23 -25.61 -14.96 -17.31
N ILE A 24 -25.95 -13.68 -17.48
CA ILE A 24 -27.07 -13.25 -18.31
C ILE A 24 -26.83 -13.63 -19.78
N GLN A 25 -25.65 -13.40 -20.31
CA GLN A 25 -25.29 -13.77 -21.70
C GLN A 25 -25.48 -15.27 -21.95
N GLU A 26 -25.00 -16.12 -21.03
CA GLU A 26 -25.17 -17.58 -21.12
C GLU A 26 -26.63 -17.98 -21.15
N ARG A 27 -27.45 -17.41 -20.25
CA ARG A 27 -28.88 -17.72 -20.16
C ARG A 27 -29.69 -17.26 -21.38
N LEU A 28 -29.22 -16.20 -22.05
CA LEU A 28 -29.89 -15.65 -23.24
C LEU A 28 -29.38 -16.29 -24.56
N THR A 29 -28.39 -17.14 -24.50
CA THR A 29 -27.85 -17.85 -25.69
C THR A 29 -28.94 -18.68 -26.35
N GLY A 30 -29.18 -18.41 -27.64
CA GLY A 30 -30.25 -19.05 -28.41
C GLY A 30 -31.69 -18.50 -28.18
N VAL A 31 -31.84 -17.52 -27.27
CA VAL A 31 -33.13 -16.87 -26.98
C VAL A 31 -33.26 -15.51 -27.67
N ILE A 32 -32.17 -14.75 -27.72
CA ILE A 32 -32.10 -13.42 -28.34
C ILE A 32 -31.60 -13.50 -29.79
N ASN A 33 -31.94 -12.50 -30.60
CA ASN A 33 -31.42 -12.41 -31.95
C ASN A 33 -29.90 -12.12 -31.97
N GLU A 34 -29.26 -12.41 -33.13
CA GLU A 34 -27.80 -12.30 -33.29
C GLU A 34 -27.29 -10.87 -33.06
N ASP A 35 -28.03 -9.83 -33.48
CA ASP A 35 -27.61 -8.45 -33.29
C ASP A 35 -27.52 -8.08 -31.80
N LEU A 36 -28.54 -8.45 -31.02
CA LEU A 36 -28.57 -8.21 -29.59
C LEU A 36 -27.50 -9.03 -28.86
N ALA A 37 -27.27 -10.28 -29.27
CA ALA A 37 -26.20 -11.11 -28.73
C ALA A 37 -24.80 -10.50 -28.99
N ALA A 38 -24.57 -9.99 -30.20
CA ALA A 38 -23.33 -9.33 -30.57
C ALA A 38 -23.11 -8.02 -29.76
N ARG A 39 -24.15 -7.23 -29.57
CA ARG A 39 -24.08 -6.00 -28.74
C ARG A 39 -23.78 -6.32 -27.28
N LEU A 40 -24.44 -7.33 -26.68
CA LEU A 40 -24.16 -7.75 -25.32
C LEU A 40 -22.72 -8.25 -25.17
N HIS A 41 -22.25 -9.06 -26.11
CA HIS A 41 -20.86 -9.53 -26.16
C HIS A 41 -19.87 -8.36 -26.23
N SER A 42 -20.14 -7.35 -27.06
CA SER A 42 -19.30 -6.16 -27.19
C SER A 42 -19.23 -5.36 -25.90
N VAL A 43 -20.34 -5.23 -25.16
CA VAL A 43 -20.37 -4.56 -23.86
C VAL A 43 -19.51 -5.31 -22.84
N ILE A 44 -19.69 -6.62 -22.75
CA ILE A 44 -18.90 -7.47 -21.81
C ILE A 44 -17.41 -7.32 -22.10
N LYS A 45 -17.00 -7.41 -23.39
CA LYS A 45 -15.62 -7.23 -23.80
C LYS A 45 -15.06 -5.84 -23.45
N GLY A 46 -15.87 -4.79 -23.57
CA GLY A 46 -15.49 -3.44 -23.17
C GLY A 46 -15.19 -3.33 -21.66
N PHE A 47 -16.01 -3.95 -20.82
CA PHE A 47 -15.77 -4.03 -19.38
C PHE A 47 -14.55 -4.87 -19.02
N GLU A 48 -14.36 -6.03 -19.65
CA GLU A 48 -13.19 -6.88 -19.46
C GLU A 48 -11.89 -6.13 -19.76
N GLN A 49 -11.84 -5.41 -20.89
CA GLN A 49 -10.69 -4.62 -21.27
C GLN A 49 -10.45 -3.46 -20.30
N GLY A 50 -11.51 -2.71 -19.95
CA GLY A 50 -11.40 -1.60 -19.00
C GLY A 50 -10.91 -2.05 -17.62
N LEU A 51 -11.34 -3.22 -17.14
CA LEU A 51 -10.86 -3.79 -15.88
C LEU A 51 -9.39 -4.21 -15.98
N SER A 52 -9.00 -4.85 -17.08
CA SER A 52 -7.61 -5.23 -17.33
C SER A 52 -6.68 -4.02 -17.39
N ASP A 53 -7.10 -2.96 -18.09
CA ASP A 53 -6.32 -1.72 -18.20
C ASP A 53 -6.17 -1.02 -16.84
N ALA A 54 -7.22 -1.03 -16.02
CA ALA A 54 -7.21 -0.44 -14.69
C ALA A 54 -6.26 -1.20 -13.73
N TYR A 55 -6.27 -2.54 -13.75
CA TYR A 55 -5.30 -3.34 -12.99
C TYR A 55 -3.87 -3.07 -13.44
N ALA A 56 -3.61 -3.03 -14.75
CA ALA A 56 -2.28 -2.74 -15.27
C ALA A 56 -1.76 -1.33 -14.86
N GLN A 57 -2.65 -0.35 -14.76
CA GLN A 57 -2.30 0.98 -14.28
C GLN A 57 -1.98 0.99 -12.78
N ASP A 58 -2.74 0.25 -11.97
CA ASP A 58 -2.53 0.14 -10.53
C ASP A 58 -1.21 -0.58 -10.22
N ASP A 59 -0.94 -1.68 -10.93
CA ASP A 59 0.32 -2.43 -10.84
C ASP A 59 1.51 -1.53 -11.21
N ALA A 60 1.44 -0.80 -12.33
CA ALA A 60 2.51 0.10 -12.75
C ALA A 60 2.76 1.24 -11.75
N ALA A 61 1.70 1.78 -11.14
CA ALA A 61 1.83 2.79 -10.10
C ALA A 61 2.47 2.22 -8.82
N SER A 62 2.13 0.99 -8.47
CA SER A 62 2.73 0.27 -7.35
C SER A 62 4.22 0.00 -7.59
N ASP A 63 4.58 -0.50 -8.77
CA ASP A 63 5.96 -0.78 -9.17
C ASP A 63 6.83 0.50 -9.13
N ALA A 64 6.31 1.62 -9.63
CA ALA A 64 7.03 2.91 -9.60
C ALA A 64 7.29 3.39 -8.16
N LYS A 65 6.33 3.18 -7.24
CA LYS A 65 6.51 3.49 -5.82
C LYS A 65 7.56 2.58 -5.18
N MET A 66 7.55 1.29 -5.49
CA MET A 66 8.53 0.34 -4.97
C MET A 66 9.95 0.62 -5.48
N GLU A 67 10.11 1.03 -6.73
CA GLU A 67 11.40 1.45 -7.29
C GLU A 67 11.94 2.70 -6.59
N HIS A 68 11.10 3.72 -6.41
CA HIS A 68 11.46 4.91 -5.65
C HIS A 68 11.89 4.55 -4.22
N TYR A 69 11.12 3.72 -3.55
CA TYR A 69 11.43 3.26 -2.21
C TYR A 69 12.78 2.53 -2.14
N SER A 70 13.04 1.60 -3.06
CA SER A 70 14.30 0.85 -3.10
C SER A 70 15.50 1.78 -3.28
N THR A 71 15.36 2.83 -4.08
CA THR A 71 16.40 3.85 -4.27
C THR A 71 16.69 4.57 -2.95
N VAL A 72 15.66 5.05 -2.26
CA VAL A 72 15.83 5.75 -0.97
C VAL A 72 16.39 4.81 0.11
N GLN A 73 15.94 3.56 0.14
CA GLN A 73 16.44 2.54 1.06
C GLN A 73 17.95 2.33 0.87
N GLN A 74 18.41 2.22 -0.38
CA GLN A 74 19.82 2.07 -0.71
C GLN A 74 20.65 3.32 -0.34
N GLU A 75 20.15 4.51 -0.66
CA GLU A 75 20.83 5.78 -0.34
C GLU A 75 21.02 5.98 1.16
N LEU A 76 20.05 5.56 1.97
CA LEU A 76 20.06 5.71 3.42
C LEU A 76 20.69 4.51 4.14
N GLY A 77 20.96 3.41 3.45
CA GLY A 77 21.45 2.17 4.04
C GLY A 77 20.45 1.50 5.00
N LEU A 78 19.13 1.68 4.75
CA LEU A 78 18.10 1.09 5.57
C LEU A 78 17.89 -0.39 5.22
N ARG A 79 17.48 -1.18 6.20
CA ARG A 79 17.06 -2.58 6.02
C ARG A 79 15.56 -2.76 6.16
N SER A 80 14.90 -1.91 6.95
CA SER A 80 13.46 -1.93 7.12
C SER A 80 12.77 -1.41 5.87
N ILE A 81 11.51 -1.83 5.72
CA ILE A 81 10.62 -1.41 4.66
C ILE A 81 9.47 -0.64 5.32
N TRP A 82 9.15 0.56 4.83
CA TRP A 82 7.99 1.30 5.32
C TRP A 82 6.86 1.34 4.30
N SER A 83 5.65 1.68 4.72
CA SER A 83 4.56 1.96 3.79
C SER A 83 4.84 3.26 3.04
N ILE A 84 5.28 3.15 1.79
CA ILE A 84 5.54 4.29 0.91
C ILE A 84 4.25 4.99 0.44
N TYR A 85 3.09 4.42 0.76
CA TYR A 85 1.80 4.95 0.32
C TYR A 85 1.37 6.21 1.09
N GLU A 86 1.96 6.45 2.25
CA GLU A 86 1.61 7.57 3.13
C GLU A 86 2.61 8.74 3.07
N VAL A 87 3.80 8.52 2.49
CA VAL A 87 4.88 9.53 2.49
C VAL A 87 5.45 9.71 1.10
N GLU A 88 5.04 10.79 0.43
CA GLU A 88 5.53 11.13 -0.91
C GLU A 88 6.89 11.82 -0.90
N ASP A 89 7.18 12.61 0.15
CA ASP A 89 8.44 13.35 0.30
C ASP A 89 9.03 13.13 1.71
N LEU A 90 10.13 12.40 1.77
CA LEU A 90 10.82 12.09 3.02
C LEU A 90 11.45 13.30 3.71
N ASN A 91 11.62 14.41 3.01
CA ASN A 91 12.17 15.64 3.60
C ASN A 91 11.09 16.51 4.24
N GLN A 92 9.81 16.16 4.08
CA GLN A 92 8.73 16.85 4.77
C GLN A 92 8.74 16.55 6.27
N PRO A 93 8.30 17.49 7.11
CA PRO A 93 8.14 17.24 8.53
C PRO A 93 7.10 16.14 8.79
N HIS A 94 7.43 15.23 9.70
CA HIS A 94 6.44 14.25 10.18
C HIS A 94 5.44 14.91 11.17
N PRO A 95 4.23 14.37 11.36
CA PRO A 95 3.18 14.99 12.18
C PRO A 95 3.43 14.92 13.69
N TYR A 96 4.42 14.17 14.13
CA TYR A 96 4.71 13.90 15.54
C TYR A 96 5.67 14.95 16.12
N VAL A 97 5.23 16.21 16.18
CA VAL A 97 6.07 17.39 16.51
C VAL A 97 6.78 17.33 17.86
N ASN A 98 6.25 16.59 18.83
CA ASN A 98 6.84 16.46 20.16
C ASN A 98 7.69 15.17 20.31
N ALA A 99 7.72 14.32 19.30
CA ALA A 99 8.45 13.07 19.38
C ALA A 99 9.95 13.31 19.30
N ALA A 100 10.67 12.77 20.26
CA ALA A 100 12.13 12.80 20.33
C ALA A 100 12.75 11.40 20.32
N GLU A 101 11.93 10.36 20.54
CA GLU A 101 12.38 8.99 20.71
C GLU A 101 11.39 8.00 20.10
N ILE A 102 11.90 6.92 19.55
CA ILE A 102 11.12 5.74 19.16
C ILE A 102 11.41 4.61 20.15
N CYS A 103 10.35 3.93 20.57
CA CYS A 103 10.39 2.67 21.31
C CYS A 103 9.89 1.54 20.41
N TYR A 104 10.67 0.50 20.29
CA TYR A 104 10.30 -0.73 19.60
C TYR A 104 10.48 -1.93 20.52
N ARG A 105 9.49 -2.80 20.55
CA ARG A 105 9.59 -4.11 21.19
C ARG A 105 9.28 -5.16 20.12
N ASP A 106 10.24 -6.00 19.85
CA ASP A 106 10.09 -7.18 19.03
C ASP A 106 8.96 -8.06 19.55
N HIS A 107 8.27 -8.75 18.65
CA HIS A 107 7.14 -9.64 18.99
C HIS A 107 7.54 -10.78 19.94
N TRP A 108 8.78 -11.18 19.89
CA TRP A 108 9.36 -12.27 20.71
C TRP A 108 10.35 -11.76 21.76
N GLY A 109 10.70 -10.48 21.71
CA GLY A 109 11.68 -9.85 22.59
C GLY A 109 11.11 -9.46 23.94
N GLU A 110 11.88 -9.68 25.01
CA GLU A 110 11.52 -9.25 26.36
C GLU A 110 11.78 -7.75 26.55
N ASP A 111 12.84 -7.23 25.94
CA ASP A 111 13.32 -5.88 26.12
C ASP A 111 12.88 -4.92 25.01
N ALA A 112 12.52 -3.69 25.38
CA ALA A 112 12.26 -2.64 24.44
C ALA A 112 13.58 -1.94 24.02
N VAL A 113 13.71 -1.64 22.75
CA VAL A 113 14.80 -0.86 22.18
C VAL A 113 14.36 0.57 21.95
N TYR A 114 15.23 1.52 22.26
CA TYR A 114 14.95 2.94 22.14
C TYR A 114 15.95 3.61 21.22
N GLU A 115 15.48 4.49 20.33
CA GLU A 115 16.31 5.30 19.44
C GLU A 115 15.83 6.75 19.42
N THR A 116 16.79 7.67 19.48
CA THR A 116 16.51 9.10 19.34
C THR A 116 16.16 9.44 17.89
N ILE A 117 15.13 10.26 17.69
CA ILE A 117 14.76 10.83 16.40
C ILE A 117 15.69 12.04 16.16
N PRO A 118 16.56 12.04 15.13
CA PRO A 118 17.60 13.07 14.99
C PRO A 118 17.07 14.40 14.45
N GLY A 119 15.89 14.44 13.87
CA GLY A 119 15.30 15.63 13.26
C GLY A 119 13.81 15.51 13.00
N PRO A 120 13.21 16.55 12.41
CA PRO A 120 11.75 16.64 12.28
C PRO A 120 11.18 15.97 11.02
N THR A 121 12.02 15.38 10.15
CA THR A 121 11.58 14.88 8.85
C THR A 121 11.18 13.40 8.90
N TRP A 122 10.38 12.95 7.94
CA TRP A 122 10.07 11.54 7.77
C TRP A 122 11.34 10.68 7.60
N ARG A 123 12.36 11.22 6.92
CA ARG A 123 13.68 10.59 6.78
C ARG A 123 14.31 10.30 8.14
N ASP A 124 14.28 11.27 9.04
CA ASP A 124 14.83 11.14 10.39
C ASP A 124 14.06 10.09 11.19
N LEU A 125 12.72 10.12 11.09
CA LEU A 125 11.85 9.18 11.77
C LEU A 125 12.06 7.74 11.31
N TYR A 126 12.08 7.49 9.99
CA TYR A 126 12.32 6.16 9.43
C TYR A 126 13.73 5.64 9.71
N THR A 127 14.74 6.52 9.69
CA THR A 127 16.10 6.14 10.06
C THR A 127 16.19 5.70 11.52
N ALA A 128 15.53 6.40 12.44
CA ALA A 128 15.48 6.01 13.84
C ALA A 128 14.69 4.69 14.03
N ALA A 129 13.58 4.50 13.31
CA ALA A 129 12.81 3.26 13.33
C ALA A 129 13.64 2.06 12.84
N ASP A 130 14.34 2.21 11.71
CA ASP A 130 15.23 1.18 11.17
C ASP A 130 16.29 0.78 12.18
N ARG A 131 16.92 1.74 12.87
CA ARG A 131 17.90 1.46 13.93
C ARG A 131 17.29 0.69 15.09
N CYS A 132 16.06 1.01 15.50
CA CYS A 132 15.33 0.27 16.52
C CYS A 132 15.17 -1.20 16.12
N ILE A 133 14.69 -1.46 14.90
CA ILE A 133 14.49 -2.81 14.37
C ILE A 133 15.81 -3.57 14.31
N GLN A 134 16.86 -2.95 13.75
CA GLN A 134 18.18 -3.60 13.66
C GLN A 134 18.77 -3.94 15.03
N ARG A 135 18.63 -3.04 16.02
CA ARG A 135 19.15 -3.26 17.37
C ARG A 135 18.35 -4.27 18.17
N SER A 136 17.05 -4.45 17.88
CA SER A 136 16.27 -5.51 18.49
C SER A 136 16.68 -6.91 18.03
N GLY A 137 17.35 -7.01 16.88
CA GLY A 137 17.72 -8.25 16.24
C GLY A 137 16.59 -8.90 15.46
N ASP A 138 15.44 -8.23 15.35
CA ASP A 138 14.31 -8.70 14.57
C ASP A 138 14.65 -8.69 13.07
N GLN A 139 14.62 -9.85 12.44
CA GLN A 139 14.90 -10.02 11.01
C GLN A 139 13.64 -10.34 10.20
N HIS A 140 12.51 -10.54 10.89
CA HIS A 140 11.26 -10.96 10.27
C HIS A 140 10.26 -9.81 10.15
N HIS A 141 10.13 -8.97 11.20
CA HIS A 141 9.17 -7.89 11.25
C HIS A 141 9.82 -6.57 10.82
N ILE A 142 10.25 -6.50 9.58
CA ILE A 142 10.98 -5.36 9.02
C ILE A 142 10.10 -4.32 8.33
N PHE A 143 8.81 -4.59 8.17
CA PHE A 143 7.87 -3.64 7.59
C PHE A 143 7.39 -2.67 8.67
N ILE A 144 7.69 -1.38 8.49
CA ILE A 144 7.19 -0.31 9.36
C ILE A 144 5.75 -0.02 8.96
N GLU A 145 4.80 -0.35 9.83
CA GLU A 145 3.38 -0.18 9.57
C GLU A 145 2.82 1.10 10.18
N HIS A 146 3.23 1.40 11.41
CA HIS A 146 2.64 2.54 12.11
C HIS A 146 3.51 3.07 13.25
N PHE A 147 3.33 4.39 13.55
CA PHE A 147 3.88 5.07 14.72
C PHE A 147 2.73 5.50 15.64
N HIS A 148 2.73 5.04 16.87
CA HIS A 148 1.72 5.38 17.85
C HIS A 148 2.27 6.35 18.88
N THR A 149 1.52 7.42 19.19
CA THR A 149 1.83 8.27 20.32
C THR A 149 1.51 7.55 21.63
N VAL A 150 2.33 7.74 22.65
CA VAL A 150 2.14 7.16 23.97
C VAL A 150 1.53 8.22 24.89
N ALA A 151 0.34 7.98 25.44
CA ALA A 151 -0.46 8.98 26.16
C ALA A 151 0.30 9.65 27.32
N ASP A 152 1.04 8.87 28.09
CA ASP A 152 1.80 9.36 29.26
C ASP A 152 3.23 9.78 28.93
N GLN A 153 3.63 9.64 27.68
CA GLN A 153 4.99 9.95 27.19
C GLN A 153 4.94 10.63 25.81
N PRO A 154 4.54 11.89 25.74
CA PRO A 154 4.29 12.60 24.47
C PRO A 154 5.55 12.78 23.60
N HIS A 155 6.74 12.60 24.18
CA HIS A 155 8.02 12.63 23.47
C HIS A 155 8.41 11.28 22.86
N GLN A 156 7.64 10.22 23.13
CA GLN A 156 7.94 8.87 22.67
C GLN A 156 6.90 8.39 21.66
N LEU A 157 7.39 7.71 20.61
CA LEU A 157 6.56 6.95 19.67
C LEU A 157 6.79 5.46 19.89
N ARG A 158 5.73 4.70 19.83
CA ARG A 158 5.80 3.24 19.75
C ARG A 158 5.69 2.81 18.29
N LEU A 159 6.67 2.04 17.84
CA LEU A 159 6.71 1.47 16.50
C LEU A 159 5.91 0.15 16.45
N THR A 160 5.11 -0.01 15.40
CA THR A 160 4.49 -1.29 15.01
C THR A 160 5.07 -1.74 13.67
N THR A 161 5.37 -3.02 13.59
CA THR A 161 5.97 -3.65 12.41
C THR A 161 5.20 -4.89 12.02
N GLY A 162 5.28 -5.26 10.73
CA GLY A 162 4.75 -6.48 10.15
C GLY A 162 5.82 -7.29 9.42
N SER A 163 5.41 -8.45 8.90
CA SER A 163 6.26 -9.39 8.15
C SER A 163 5.70 -9.68 6.76
#